data_40c357714e358a02a0e27f1c8d32a514
#
_entry.id   40c357714e358a02a0e27f1c8d32a514
#
_cell.length_a   1.000
_cell.length_b   1.000
_cell.length_c   1.000
_cell.angle_alpha   90.00
_cell.angle_beta   90.00
_cell.angle_gamma   90.00
#
_symmetry.space_group_name_H-M   'P 1'
#
loop_
_entity.id
_entity.type
_entity.pdbx_description
1 polymer ?
#
loop_
_entity_poly.entity_id
_entity_poly.type
_entity_poly.pdbx_seq_one_letter_code
_entity_poly.pdbx_strand_id
1 'polypeptide(L)'
;MDCAVIYGKKSAQHHHFIEAGKNHFDKVLGVPLEGVRTVYDEDGTHLMYNNTDLCEFDAVYLRLLGSDLMYGEHIPEILRDNGVYTQLESDSLAIASNKFHMMKVLADGGLPVPRSTYTLSTKETERAGESLGYPAVIKI
;
A
#
# COMPACT_ATOMS: atom_id res chain seq x y z
N MET A 1 18.75 14.48 6.08
CA MET A 1 17.37 14.00 5.77
C MET A 1 17.16 12.65 6.42
N ASP A 2 16.04 12.50 7.10
CA ASP A 2 15.70 11.27 7.82
C ASP A 2 14.57 10.52 7.10
N CYS A 3 14.68 9.19 7.05
CA CYS A 3 13.69 8.32 6.42
C CYS A 3 13.18 7.25 7.39
N ALA A 4 11.89 6.97 7.36
CA ALA A 4 11.35 5.78 7.99
C ALA A 4 10.87 4.79 6.91
N VAL A 5 10.97 3.49 7.20
CA VAL A 5 10.46 2.41 6.35
C VAL A 5 9.39 1.67 7.14
N ILE A 6 8.12 1.92 6.81
CA ILE A 6 6.99 1.19 7.42
C ILE A 6 6.75 -0.09 6.62
N TYR A 7 6.74 -1.23 7.28
CA TYR A 7 6.58 -2.52 6.62
C TYR A 7 5.59 -3.43 7.34
N GLY A 8 4.84 -4.18 6.55
CA GLY A 8 3.90 -5.18 7.06
C GLY A 8 4.57 -6.49 7.43
N LYS A 9 3.84 -7.32 8.17
CA LYS A 9 4.30 -8.60 8.75
C LYS A 9 4.84 -9.60 7.73
N LYS A 10 4.33 -9.59 6.50
CA LYS A 10 4.72 -10.50 5.40
C LYS A 10 5.80 -9.94 4.47
N SER A 11 6.32 -8.77 4.78
CA SER A 11 7.35 -8.13 3.95
C SER A 11 8.73 -8.69 4.26
N ALA A 12 9.07 -9.82 3.68
CA ALA A 12 10.37 -10.48 3.88
C ALA A 12 11.59 -9.65 3.41
N GLN A 13 11.37 -8.62 2.60
CA GLN A 13 12.43 -7.83 1.98
C GLN A 13 12.62 -6.43 2.60
N HIS A 14 11.93 -6.11 3.69
CA HIS A 14 12.00 -4.77 4.30
C HIS A 14 13.43 -4.37 4.71
N HIS A 15 14.24 -5.31 5.15
CA HIS A 15 15.64 -5.06 5.52
C HIS A 15 16.48 -4.54 4.35
N HIS A 16 16.23 -4.97 3.11
CA HIS A 16 16.93 -4.45 1.94
C HIS A 16 16.65 -2.96 1.71
N PHE A 17 15.41 -2.51 1.93
CA PHE A 17 15.05 -1.10 1.81
C PHE A 17 15.71 -0.26 2.90
N ILE A 18 15.77 -0.79 4.14
CA ILE A 18 16.45 -0.11 5.26
C ILE A 18 17.94 0.02 4.96
N GLU A 19 18.60 -1.06 4.53
CA GLU A 19 20.04 -1.02 4.21
C GLU A 19 20.35 -0.11 3.01
N ALA A 20 19.54 -0.16 1.95
CA ALA A 20 19.70 0.72 0.80
C ALA A 20 19.52 2.19 1.20
N GLY A 21 18.55 2.48 2.05
CA GLY A 21 18.25 3.83 2.53
C GLY A 21 19.44 4.48 3.26
N LYS A 22 20.25 3.70 4.00
CA LYS A 22 21.44 4.20 4.73
C LYS A 22 22.48 4.87 3.84
N ASN A 23 22.45 4.61 2.53
CA ASN A 23 23.34 5.26 1.58
C ASN A 23 22.86 6.63 1.11
N HIS A 24 21.61 7.00 1.45
CA HIS A 24 20.93 8.18 0.91
C HIS A 24 20.38 9.11 2.00
N PHE A 25 20.19 8.59 3.20
CA PHE A 25 19.60 9.33 4.33
C PHE A 25 20.54 9.30 5.53
N ASP A 26 20.51 10.37 6.33
CA ASP A 26 21.33 10.50 7.54
C ASP A 26 20.88 9.50 8.61
N LYS A 27 19.57 9.24 8.67
CA LYS A 27 18.95 8.25 9.55
C LYS A 27 17.92 7.45 8.79
N VAL A 28 17.91 6.13 9.01
CA VAL A 28 16.86 5.24 8.49
C VAL A 28 16.28 4.41 9.62
N LEU A 29 14.97 4.56 9.86
CA LEU A 29 14.24 3.84 10.90
C LEU A 29 13.36 2.76 10.29
N GLY A 30 13.56 1.51 10.65
CA GLY A 30 12.64 0.42 10.32
C GLY A 30 11.46 0.38 11.31
N VAL A 31 10.24 0.40 10.78
CA VAL A 31 9.01 0.51 11.56
C VAL A 31 8.05 -0.62 11.17
N PRO A 32 7.83 -1.63 12.01
CA PRO A 32 6.76 -2.59 11.78
C PRO A 32 5.40 -1.91 11.89
N LEU A 33 4.53 -2.13 10.91
CA LEU A 33 3.19 -1.51 10.85
C LEU A 33 2.39 -1.76 12.13
N GLU A 34 2.50 -2.96 12.71
CA GLU A 34 1.80 -3.31 13.95
C GLU A 34 2.22 -2.47 15.17
N GLY A 35 3.35 -1.78 15.08
CA GLY A 35 3.83 -0.86 16.11
C GLY A 35 3.44 0.60 15.89
N VAL A 36 2.83 0.92 14.75
CA VAL A 36 2.37 2.27 14.43
C VAL A 36 1.05 2.56 15.14
N ARG A 37 0.96 3.71 15.76
CA ARG A 37 -0.28 4.24 16.35
C ARG A 37 -0.63 5.56 15.70
N THR A 38 -1.87 5.72 15.28
CA THR A 38 -2.39 7.03 14.88
C THR A 38 -2.90 7.75 16.13
N VAL A 39 -2.48 8.98 16.30
CA VAL A 39 -2.90 9.85 17.40
C VAL A 39 -3.62 11.05 16.80
N TYR A 40 -4.78 11.37 17.35
CA TYR A 40 -5.58 12.53 17.00
C TYR A 40 -5.64 13.42 18.22
N ASP A 41 -5.13 14.62 18.14
CA ASP A 41 -5.13 15.60 19.23
C ASP A 41 -5.36 17.03 18.71
N GLU A 42 -5.13 18.03 19.58
CA GLU A 42 -5.35 19.46 19.27
C GLU A 42 -4.37 19.99 18.21
N ASP A 43 -3.19 19.38 18.10
CA ASP A 43 -2.13 19.76 17.15
C ASP A 43 -2.31 19.09 15.78
N GLY A 44 -3.16 18.08 15.68
CA GLY A 44 -3.48 17.40 14.43
C GLY A 44 -3.52 15.88 14.50
N THR A 45 -3.13 15.26 13.38
CA THR A 45 -3.05 13.80 13.27
C THR A 45 -1.60 13.38 13.11
N HIS A 46 -1.14 12.51 14.00
CA HIS A 46 0.24 12.06 14.08
C HIS A 46 0.36 10.54 13.94
N LEU A 47 1.50 10.08 13.44
CA LEU A 47 1.85 8.67 13.34
C LEU A 47 3.00 8.35 14.30
N MET A 48 2.69 7.71 15.41
CA MET A 48 3.65 7.42 16.47
C MET A 48 4.17 5.98 16.37
N TYR A 49 5.49 5.84 16.48
CA TYR A 49 6.14 4.55 16.72
C TYR A 49 7.02 4.65 17.96
N ASN A 50 6.67 3.92 19.00
CA ASN A 50 7.21 4.13 20.35
C ASN A 50 7.02 5.61 20.79
N ASN A 51 8.13 6.33 20.99
CA ASN A 51 8.13 7.76 21.35
C ASN A 51 8.56 8.66 20.18
N THR A 52 8.59 8.13 18.95
CA THR A 52 9.00 8.85 17.75
C THR A 52 7.78 9.20 16.93
N ASP A 53 7.61 10.46 16.59
CA ASP A 53 6.63 10.89 15.61
C ASP A 53 7.20 10.72 14.20
N LEU A 54 6.51 9.90 13.39
CA LEU A 54 6.91 9.65 12.00
C LEU A 54 6.59 10.84 11.08
N CYS A 55 5.73 11.75 11.53
CA CYS A 55 5.43 12.97 10.81
C CYS A 55 6.55 14.01 10.89
N GLU A 56 7.58 13.80 11.73
CA GLU A 56 8.79 14.63 11.80
C GLU A 56 9.90 14.19 10.81
N PHE A 57 9.70 13.10 10.08
CA PHE A 57 10.66 12.60 9.08
C PHE A 57 10.51 13.35 7.76
N ASP A 58 11.61 13.46 7.00
CA ASP A 58 11.57 14.03 5.64
C ASP A 58 10.86 13.11 4.64
N ALA A 59 10.98 11.79 4.85
CA ALA A 59 10.37 10.78 4.00
C ALA A 59 9.96 9.54 4.76
N VAL A 60 8.86 8.92 4.33
CA VAL A 60 8.41 7.61 4.82
C VAL A 60 8.13 6.69 3.63
N TYR A 61 8.89 5.60 3.55
CA TYR A 61 8.69 4.55 2.55
C TYR A 61 7.73 3.49 3.08
N LEU A 62 6.69 3.19 2.32
CA LEU A 62 5.64 2.24 2.70
C LEU A 62 5.81 0.91 1.95
N ARG A 63 6.00 -0.18 2.68
CA ARG A 63 6.05 -1.54 2.14
C ARG A 63 4.92 -2.38 2.71
N LEU A 64 3.71 -2.10 2.24
CA LEU A 64 2.46 -2.73 2.67
C LEU A 64 2.02 -3.79 1.66
N LEU A 65 1.48 -4.91 2.12
CA LEU A 65 1.05 -6.03 1.30
C LEU A 65 -0.30 -6.56 1.79
N GLY A 66 -1.22 -6.79 0.86
CA GLY A 66 -2.46 -7.54 1.12
C GLY A 66 -3.22 -7.07 2.37
N SER A 67 -3.18 -7.85 3.43
CA SER A 67 -3.89 -7.57 4.70
C SER A 67 -3.44 -6.31 5.42
N ASP A 68 -2.23 -5.81 5.14
CA ASP A 68 -1.71 -4.62 5.79
C ASP A 68 -2.43 -3.36 5.31
N LEU A 69 -3.02 -3.42 4.11
CA LEU A 69 -3.67 -2.29 3.46
C LEU A 69 -4.89 -1.78 4.23
N MET A 70 -5.64 -2.67 4.88
CA MET A 70 -6.79 -2.27 5.69
C MET A 70 -6.42 -1.28 6.82
N TYR A 71 -5.23 -1.42 7.38
CA TYR A 71 -4.73 -0.55 8.46
C TYR A 71 -3.83 0.57 7.95
N GLY A 72 -3.25 0.40 6.78
CA GLY A 72 -2.22 1.29 6.24
C GLY A 72 -2.68 2.23 5.14
N GLU A 73 -3.91 2.08 4.63
CA GLU A 73 -4.37 2.86 3.48
C GLU A 73 -4.47 4.37 3.74
N HIS A 74 -4.71 4.78 5.00
CA HIS A 74 -4.79 6.18 5.38
C HIS A 74 -3.43 6.81 5.76
N ILE A 75 -2.39 5.99 5.95
CA ILE A 75 -1.05 6.48 6.33
C ILE A 75 -0.48 7.48 5.32
N PRO A 76 -0.56 7.27 4.00
CA PRO A 76 -0.05 8.24 3.03
C PRO A 76 -0.71 9.61 3.13
N GLU A 77 -2.01 9.66 3.43
CA GLU A 77 -2.76 10.90 3.60
C GLU A 77 -2.24 11.68 4.82
N ILE A 78 -2.12 11.01 5.97
CA ILE A 78 -1.59 11.63 7.20
C ILE A 78 -0.18 12.17 6.98
N LEU A 79 0.70 11.39 6.33
CA LEU A 79 2.07 11.82 6.04
C LEU A 79 2.08 13.06 5.15
N ARG A 80 1.29 13.07 4.09
CA ARG A 80 1.21 14.20 3.16
C ARG A 80 0.67 15.46 3.84
N ASP A 81 -0.36 15.32 4.67
CA ASP A 81 -0.96 16.45 5.39
C ASP A 81 0.04 17.09 6.37
N ASN A 82 1.00 16.31 6.86
CA ASN A 82 2.13 16.77 7.67
C ASN A 82 3.38 17.14 6.83
N GLY A 83 3.29 17.18 5.51
CA GLY A 83 4.39 17.58 4.62
C GLY A 83 5.49 16.52 4.43
N VAL A 84 5.27 15.29 4.86
CA VAL A 84 6.22 14.17 4.74
C VAL A 84 6.10 13.53 3.37
N TYR A 85 7.23 13.36 2.69
CA TYR A 85 7.23 12.66 1.41
C TYR A 85 6.94 11.16 1.57
N THR A 86 6.05 10.64 0.73
CA THR A 86 5.83 9.20 0.57
C THR A 86 5.66 8.84 -0.91
N GLN A 87 6.06 7.62 -1.28
CA GLN A 87 5.98 7.15 -2.67
C GLN A 87 4.57 6.71 -3.08
N LEU A 88 3.63 6.65 -2.15
CA LEU A 88 2.27 6.15 -2.38
C LEU A 88 1.22 7.22 -2.04
N GLU A 89 0.15 7.20 -2.81
CA GLU A 89 -1.08 7.94 -2.54
C GLU A 89 -2.12 6.99 -1.96
N SER A 90 -2.94 7.47 -1.01
CA SER A 90 -4.01 6.66 -0.39
C SER A 90 -4.98 6.10 -1.43
N ASP A 91 -5.41 6.92 -2.38
CA ASP A 91 -6.30 6.49 -3.48
C ASP A 91 -5.66 5.38 -4.32
N SER A 92 -4.35 5.50 -4.61
CA SER A 92 -3.60 4.49 -5.35
C SER A 92 -3.53 3.16 -4.60
N LEU A 93 -3.37 3.19 -3.28
CA LEU A 93 -3.41 2.01 -2.43
C LEU A 93 -4.80 1.36 -2.42
N ALA A 94 -5.85 2.14 -2.24
CA ALA A 94 -7.24 1.67 -2.25
C ALA A 94 -7.60 1.02 -3.59
N ILE A 95 -7.24 1.64 -4.71
CA ILE A 95 -7.47 1.10 -6.06
C ILE A 95 -6.65 -0.19 -6.25
N ALA A 96 -5.36 -0.18 -5.95
CA ALA A 96 -4.46 -1.31 -6.18
C ALA A 96 -4.78 -2.54 -5.30
N SER A 97 -5.37 -2.33 -4.13
CA SER A 97 -5.79 -3.40 -3.22
C SER A 97 -6.93 -4.25 -3.78
N ASN A 98 -7.82 -3.64 -4.55
CA ASN A 98 -8.95 -4.30 -5.19
C ASN A 98 -8.68 -4.50 -6.69
N LYS A 99 -8.33 -5.72 -7.09
CA LYS A 99 -7.96 -6.05 -8.47
C LYS A 99 -9.07 -5.74 -9.48
N PHE A 100 -10.32 -5.91 -9.09
CA PHE A 100 -11.47 -5.58 -9.93
C PHE A 100 -11.59 -4.06 -10.13
N HIS A 101 -11.49 -3.29 -9.05
CA HIS A 101 -11.50 -1.82 -9.12
C HIS A 101 -10.30 -1.28 -9.93
N MET A 102 -9.12 -1.83 -9.70
CA MET A 102 -7.93 -1.48 -10.49
C MET A 102 -8.14 -1.70 -11.99
N MET A 103 -8.70 -2.85 -12.39
CA MET A 103 -8.97 -3.15 -13.79
C MET A 103 -9.98 -2.17 -14.41
N LYS A 104 -11.01 -1.81 -13.64
CA LYS A 104 -12.00 -0.80 -14.08
C LYS A 104 -11.34 0.57 -14.29
N VAL A 105 -10.56 1.05 -13.33
CA VAL A 105 -9.88 2.36 -13.43
C VAL A 105 -8.92 2.40 -14.63
N LEU A 106 -8.15 1.33 -14.85
CA LEU A 106 -7.25 1.23 -16.00
C LEU A 106 -8.02 1.24 -17.33
N ALA A 107 -9.11 0.49 -17.43
CA ALA A 107 -9.95 0.43 -18.64
C ALA A 107 -10.62 1.79 -18.93
N ASP A 108 -11.18 2.44 -17.92
CA ASP A 108 -11.79 3.78 -18.04
C ASP A 108 -10.76 4.84 -18.47
N GLY A 109 -9.50 4.68 -18.04
CA GLY A 109 -8.38 5.50 -18.45
C GLY A 109 -7.84 5.19 -19.87
N GLY A 110 -8.49 4.28 -20.60
CA GLY A 110 -8.07 3.91 -21.97
C GLY A 110 -6.80 3.06 -22.04
N LEU A 111 -6.33 2.52 -20.90
CA LEU A 111 -5.17 1.65 -20.85
C LEU A 111 -5.55 0.21 -21.26
N PRO A 112 -4.65 -0.52 -21.92
CA PRO A 112 -4.92 -1.90 -22.29
C PRO A 112 -5.02 -2.78 -21.06
N VAL A 113 -6.15 -3.44 -20.91
CA VAL A 113 -6.39 -4.41 -19.84
C VAL A 113 -6.66 -5.79 -20.43
N PRO A 114 -6.21 -6.88 -19.81
CA PRO A 114 -6.54 -8.22 -20.26
C PRO A 114 -8.05 -8.45 -20.12
N ARG A 115 -8.63 -9.19 -21.04
CA ARG A 115 -10.02 -9.61 -20.95
C ARG A 115 -10.23 -10.37 -19.65
N SER A 116 -11.12 -9.88 -18.81
CA SER A 116 -11.29 -10.36 -17.44
C SER A 116 -12.76 -10.42 -17.07
N THR A 117 -13.08 -11.29 -16.13
CA THR A 117 -14.40 -11.37 -15.50
C THR A 117 -14.23 -11.56 -14.00
N TYR A 118 -15.19 -11.08 -13.24
CA TYR A 118 -15.26 -11.22 -11.80
C TYR A 118 -16.59 -11.84 -11.40
N THR A 119 -16.54 -12.85 -10.56
CA THR A 119 -17.75 -13.53 -10.03
C THR A 119 -17.49 -14.04 -8.62
N LEU A 120 -18.54 -14.09 -7.80
CA LEU A 120 -18.54 -14.74 -6.49
C LEU A 120 -19.14 -16.15 -6.53
N SER A 121 -19.64 -16.57 -7.69
CA SER A 121 -20.33 -17.84 -7.85
C SER A 121 -19.45 -18.86 -8.57
N THR A 122 -19.26 -20.04 -7.98
CA THR A 122 -18.56 -21.16 -8.62
C THR A 122 -19.19 -21.54 -9.96
N LYS A 123 -20.54 -21.54 -10.04
CA LYS A 123 -21.26 -21.84 -11.27
C LYS A 123 -20.98 -20.82 -12.37
N GLU A 124 -20.91 -19.56 -12.02
CA GLU A 124 -20.57 -18.50 -12.98
C GLU A 124 -19.10 -18.52 -13.38
N THR A 125 -18.22 -19.12 -12.58
CA THR A 125 -16.79 -19.27 -12.93
C THR A 125 -16.61 -20.16 -14.17
N GLU A 126 -17.40 -21.22 -14.31
CA GLU A 126 -17.36 -22.07 -15.49
C GLU A 126 -17.78 -21.31 -16.75
N ARG A 127 -18.90 -20.59 -16.69
CA ARG A 127 -19.39 -19.74 -17.79
C ARG A 127 -18.41 -18.63 -18.14
N ALA A 128 -17.78 -18.05 -17.11
CA ALA A 128 -16.75 -17.04 -17.28
C ALA A 128 -15.54 -17.60 -18.03
N GLY A 129 -15.07 -18.79 -17.67
CA GLY A 129 -13.98 -19.50 -18.36
C GLY A 129 -14.29 -19.74 -19.84
N GLU A 130 -15.48 -20.24 -20.14
CA GLU A 130 -15.96 -20.46 -21.52
C GLU A 130 -15.99 -19.14 -22.32
N SER A 131 -16.48 -18.06 -21.71
CA SER A 131 -16.59 -16.77 -22.38
C SER A 131 -15.23 -16.09 -22.61
N LEU A 132 -14.27 -16.28 -21.71
CA LEU A 132 -12.92 -15.72 -21.82
C LEU A 132 -12.06 -16.49 -22.83
N GLY A 133 -12.26 -17.81 -22.92
CA GLY A 133 -11.40 -18.72 -23.65
C GLY A 133 -10.22 -19.22 -22.80
N TYR A 134 -9.55 -20.24 -23.28
CA TYR A 134 -8.41 -20.87 -22.59
C TYR A 134 -7.09 -20.64 -23.35
N PRO A 135 -5.94 -20.55 -22.65
CA PRO A 135 -5.78 -20.69 -21.20
C PRO A 135 -6.24 -19.44 -20.43
N ALA A 136 -6.81 -19.63 -19.23
CA ALA A 136 -7.25 -18.57 -18.34
C ALA A 136 -6.55 -18.66 -16.97
N VAL A 137 -6.37 -17.52 -16.31
CA VAL A 137 -5.77 -17.43 -14.95
C VAL A 137 -6.87 -17.09 -13.95
N ILE A 138 -7.03 -17.95 -12.94
CA ILE A 138 -7.92 -17.71 -11.80
C ILE A 138 -7.11 -17.12 -10.66
N LYS A 139 -7.64 -16.06 -10.05
CA LYS A 139 -7.08 -15.43 -8.84
C LYS A 139 -8.17 -15.37 -7.78
N ILE A 140 -7.82 -15.79 -6.57
CA ILE A 140 -8.69 -15.83 -5.39
C ILE A 140 -8.19 -14.78 -4.39
#